data_db8de84cfb7a253a17901f9f5f377c11
#
_entry.id   db8de84cfb7a253a17901f9f5f377c11
#
_cell.length_a   1.000
_cell.length_b   1.000
_cell.length_c   1.000
_cell.angle_alpha   90.00
_cell.angle_beta   90.00
_cell.angle_gamma   90.00
#
_symmetry.space_group_name_H-M   'P 1'
#
loop_
_entity.id
_entity.type
_entity.pdbx_description
1 polymer ?
#
loop_
_entity_poly.entity_id
_entity_poly.type
_entity_poly.pdbx_seq_one_letter_code
_entity_poly.pdbx_strand_id
1 'polypeptide(L)'
;ASNVYISSVKDGKWQAADDIGESVNTMEGDEEIVGVCADGNTLIFSYNNKDGKGDVFIGPKVDNQILKPFKLNTNINSPKYEESSASISPDGRTLYFASNRPGGIGGFDIYRARILPSGEWGEAYNLGPEVNTPFDEDFPNISNDGYTLYFSSKGHNSMGGYDIFKSEILPDTLNFGAPKNIGYPINTPFDDKNLCMSAKGRYGYMSALRKDGQGDLDIYRVIFKNVDAELTVVKGMLKVNKTDNVPANAIIEVFESKSNNTFGQYKVNNQTGKYVIILPPGKYYMEVRSQGFKAHSEDITILDKGSYVPLMEKNMTLLPE
;
A
#
# COMPACT_ATOMS: atom_id res chain seq x y z
N ALA A 1 11.30 17.76 -15.57
CA ALA A 1 10.95 17.25 -14.23
C ALA A 1 9.46 17.03 -14.20
N SER A 2 9.04 15.86 -13.77
CA SER A 2 7.63 15.55 -13.46
C SER A 2 7.35 15.90 -12.00
N ASN A 3 6.15 16.41 -11.73
CA ASN A 3 5.74 16.82 -10.40
C ASN A 3 4.49 16.02 -9.98
N VAL A 4 4.31 15.86 -8.69
CA VAL A 4 3.14 15.23 -8.09
C VAL A 4 2.05 16.28 -7.80
N TYR A 5 0.82 15.97 -8.16
CA TYR A 5 -0.35 16.81 -7.93
C TYR A 5 -1.38 16.06 -7.10
N ILE A 6 -2.20 16.80 -6.37
CA ILE A 6 -3.29 16.26 -5.57
C ILE A 6 -4.62 16.85 -6.01
N SER A 7 -5.63 16.00 -6.19
CA SER A 7 -7.01 16.42 -6.42
C SER A 7 -7.94 15.81 -5.37
N SER A 8 -8.99 16.52 -5.03
CA SER A 8 -10.00 16.08 -4.07
C SER A 8 -11.37 15.97 -4.72
N VAL A 9 -12.27 15.21 -4.10
CA VAL A 9 -13.68 15.14 -4.51
C VAL A 9 -14.52 15.99 -3.57
N LYS A 10 -15.22 17.00 -4.13
CA LYS A 10 -16.19 17.81 -3.40
C LYS A 10 -17.55 17.69 -4.12
N ASP A 11 -18.59 17.38 -3.36
CA ASP A 11 -19.96 17.20 -3.90
C ASP A 11 -20.04 16.22 -5.09
N GLY A 12 -19.24 15.12 -5.01
CA GLY A 12 -19.17 14.09 -6.05
C GLY A 12 -18.39 14.48 -7.31
N LYS A 13 -17.75 15.65 -7.36
CA LYS A 13 -16.96 16.14 -8.49
C LYS A 13 -15.49 16.29 -8.12
N TRP A 14 -14.62 15.85 -9.00
CA TRP A 14 -13.20 16.11 -8.91
C TRP A 14 -12.92 17.60 -9.02
N GLN A 15 -12.09 18.12 -8.13
CA GLN A 15 -11.59 19.48 -8.16
C GLN A 15 -10.37 19.58 -9.08
N ALA A 16 -9.95 20.80 -9.42
CA ALA A 16 -8.68 21.01 -10.08
C ALA A 16 -7.53 20.40 -9.24
N ALA A 17 -6.54 19.87 -9.91
CA ALA A 17 -5.37 19.34 -9.24
C ALA A 17 -4.47 20.50 -8.78
N ASP A 18 -4.07 20.46 -7.51
CA ASP A 18 -3.14 21.41 -6.92
C ASP A 18 -1.76 20.76 -6.79
N ASP A 19 -0.71 21.56 -6.92
CA ASP A 19 0.67 21.12 -6.65
C ASP A 19 0.79 20.64 -5.20
N ILE A 20 1.42 19.48 -4.99
CA ILE A 20 1.53 18.85 -3.67
C ILE A 20 2.48 19.60 -2.72
N GLY A 21 3.30 20.49 -3.28
CA GLY A 21 4.21 21.38 -2.57
C GLY A 21 5.68 21.00 -2.63
N GLU A 22 6.53 21.97 -2.29
CA GLU A 22 7.99 21.87 -2.37
C GLU A 22 8.62 20.82 -1.42
N SER A 23 7.86 20.32 -0.44
CA SER A 23 8.32 19.23 0.41
C SER A 23 8.48 17.91 -0.36
N VAL A 24 7.72 17.74 -1.45
CA VAL A 24 7.71 16.58 -2.35
C VAL A 24 8.32 16.97 -3.68
N ASN A 25 7.72 17.95 -4.37
CA ASN A 25 8.18 18.41 -5.67
C ASN A 25 9.48 19.20 -5.53
N THR A 26 10.56 18.68 -6.07
CA THR A 26 11.88 19.30 -6.03
C THR A 26 12.32 19.74 -7.41
N MET A 27 13.37 20.54 -7.50
CA MET A 27 13.94 20.94 -8.80
C MET A 27 15.04 19.98 -9.28
N GLU A 28 15.30 18.89 -8.55
CA GLU A 28 16.49 18.06 -8.74
C GLU A 28 16.23 16.74 -9.50
N GLY A 29 14.97 16.39 -9.76
CA GLY A 29 14.64 15.12 -10.43
C GLY A 29 13.21 15.06 -10.92
N ASP A 30 12.76 13.85 -11.20
CA ASP A 30 11.36 13.51 -11.48
C ASP A 30 10.77 12.80 -10.27
N GLU A 31 9.65 13.30 -9.78
CA GLU A 31 8.94 12.75 -8.65
C GLU A 31 7.67 12.02 -9.13
N GLU A 32 7.53 10.78 -8.67
CA GLU A 32 6.36 9.96 -8.96
C GLU A 32 5.78 9.40 -7.67
N ILE A 33 4.47 9.45 -7.52
CA ILE A 33 3.78 8.69 -6.48
C ILE A 33 3.51 7.27 -7.01
N VAL A 34 4.08 6.28 -6.33
CA VAL A 34 4.00 4.88 -6.75
C VAL A 34 3.18 4.01 -5.82
N GLY A 35 2.76 4.55 -4.67
CA GLY A 35 1.90 3.82 -3.75
C GLY A 35 1.32 4.69 -2.63
N VAL A 36 0.24 4.19 -2.05
CA VAL A 36 -0.40 4.73 -0.85
C VAL A 36 -0.66 3.56 0.09
N CYS A 37 -0.18 3.64 1.32
CA CYS A 37 -0.46 2.61 2.30
C CYS A 37 -1.94 2.58 2.69
N ALA A 38 -2.40 1.45 3.19
CA ALA A 38 -3.80 1.23 3.59
C ALA A 38 -4.31 2.24 4.63
N ASP A 39 -3.42 2.80 5.44
CA ASP A 39 -3.72 3.83 6.43
C ASP A 39 -4.07 5.21 5.81
N GLY A 40 -3.76 5.42 4.52
CA GLY A 40 -3.93 6.69 3.81
C GLY A 40 -3.02 7.82 4.32
N ASN A 41 -2.10 7.52 5.25
CA ASN A 41 -1.20 8.49 5.87
C ASN A 41 0.27 8.28 5.48
N THR A 42 0.55 7.24 4.73
CA THR A 42 1.89 6.92 4.24
C THR A 42 1.87 6.85 2.73
N LEU A 43 2.60 7.74 2.09
CA LEU A 43 2.75 7.78 0.65
C LEU A 43 4.11 7.23 0.26
N ILE A 44 4.17 6.55 -0.87
CA ILE A 44 5.40 5.99 -1.41
C ILE A 44 5.70 6.69 -2.71
N PHE A 45 6.92 7.18 -2.82
CA PHE A 45 7.41 7.92 -3.97
C PHE A 45 8.59 7.19 -4.60
N SER A 46 8.73 7.35 -5.91
CA SER A 46 9.96 7.12 -6.63
C SER A 46 10.54 8.46 -7.04
N TYR A 47 11.81 8.69 -6.72
CA TYR A 47 12.55 9.87 -7.16
C TYR A 47 13.62 9.43 -8.14
N ASN A 48 13.50 9.87 -9.37
CA ASN A 48 14.52 9.67 -10.38
C ASN A 48 15.59 10.76 -10.25
N ASN A 49 16.81 10.34 -9.99
CA ASN A 49 17.95 11.25 -9.98
C ASN A 49 18.34 11.67 -11.40
N LYS A 50 19.31 12.58 -11.52
CA LYS A 50 19.83 13.09 -12.82
C LYS A 50 20.41 12.01 -13.74
N ASP A 51 20.75 10.83 -13.18
CA ASP A 51 21.25 9.68 -13.93
C ASP A 51 20.12 8.74 -14.38
N GLY A 52 18.86 9.12 -14.13
CA GLY A 52 17.65 8.34 -14.49
C GLY A 52 17.43 7.11 -13.61
N LYS A 53 18.06 7.04 -12.43
CA LYS A 53 17.88 5.93 -11.48
C LYS A 53 16.88 6.34 -10.42
N GLY A 54 15.83 5.54 -10.30
CA GLY A 54 14.82 5.70 -9.29
C GLY A 54 15.24 5.10 -7.94
N ASP A 55 14.88 5.79 -6.88
CA ASP A 55 14.99 5.33 -5.50
C ASP A 55 13.62 5.44 -4.82
N VAL A 56 13.30 4.53 -3.91
CA VAL A 56 12.04 4.52 -3.16
C VAL A 56 12.15 5.38 -1.90
N PHE A 57 11.18 6.26 -1.73
CA PHE A 57 11.05 7.15 -0.57
C PHE A 57 9.68 6.96 0.10
N ILE A 58 9.61 7.23 1.39
CA ILE A 58 8.37 7.25 2.16
C ILE A 58 8.10 8.66 2.65
N GLY A 59 6.92 9.20 2.35
CA GLY A 59 6.43 10.49 2.81
C GLY A 59 5.24 10.34 3.74
N PRO A 60 5.40 10.62 5.04
CA PRO A 60 4.27 10.65 5.98
C PRO A 60 3.32 11.80 5.67
N LYS A 61 2.02 11.55 5.79
CA LYS A 61 0.96 12.56 5.68
C LYS A 61 0.38 12.86 7.05
N VAL A 62 0.39 14.13 7.43
CA VAL A 62 -0.16 14.61 8.70
C VAL A 62 -1.09 15.79 8.40
N ASP A 63 -2.31 15.74 8.88
CA ASP A 63 -3.33 16.81 8.72
C ASP A 63 -3.46 17.37 7.29
N ASN A 64 -3.47 16.48 6.30
CA ASN A 64 -3.47 16.76 4.86
C ASN A 64 -2.18 17.40 4.30
N GLN A 65 -1.14 17.57 5.10
CA GLN A 65 0.18 17.96 4.63
C GLN A 65 1.07 16.73 4.48
N ILE A 66 1.82 16.67 3.39
CA ILE A 66 2.83 15.63 3.20
C ILE A 66 4.14 16.18 3.71
N LEU A 67 4.71 15.49 4.68
CA LEU A 67 6.03 15.82 5.20
C LEU A 67 7.10 15.41 4.19
N LYS A 68 8.28 16.02 4.29
CA LYS A 68 9.41 15.71 3.42
C LYS A 68 9.66 14.20 3.38
N PRO A 69 9.63 13.57 2.20
CA PRO A 69 9.91 12.15 2.06
C PRO A 69 11.35 11.81 2.46
N PHE A 70 11.53 10.64 3.04
CA PHE A 70 12.85 10.10 3.38
C PHE A 70 13.18 8.85 2.58
N LYS A 71 14.44 8.76 2.17
CA LYS A 71 14.96 7.64 1.40
C LYS A 71 15.02 6.37 2.25
N LEU A 72 14.65 5.23 1.69
CA LEU A 72 14.81 3.94 2.35
C LEU A 72 16.29 3.52 2.37
N ASN A 73 16.62 2.57 3.25
CA ASN A 73 17.98 2.08 3.42
C ASN A 73 18.51 1.31 2.19
N THR A 74 19.79 0.97 2.21
CA THR A 74 20.48 0.32 1.09
C THR A 74 20.07 -1.12 0.81
N ASN A 75 19.33 -1.77 1.70
CA ASN A 75 18.71 -3.06 1.42
C ASN A 75 17.60 -2.95 0.38
N ILE A 76 16.93 -1.78 0.36
CA ILE A 76 15.90 -1.44 -0.62
C ILE A 76 16.54 -0.66 -1.77
N ASN A 77 17.07 0.52 -1.52
CA ASN A 77 17.63 1.40 -2.53
C ASN A 77 19.09 1.05 -2.80
N SER A 78 19.31 0.34 -3.88
CA SER A 78 20.67 -0.02 -4.29
C SER A 78 21.40 1.16 -4.93
N PRO A 79 22.65 1.49 -4.54
CA PRO A 79 23.38 2.57 -5.16
C PRO A 79 23.69 2.37 -6.65
N LYS A 80 23.55 1.16 -7.15
CA LYS A 80 23.93 0.77 -8.52
C LYS A 80 22.74 0.48 -9.43
N TYR A 81 21.61 0.17 -8.86
CA TYR A 81 20.43 -0.30 -9.58
C TYR A 81 19.26 0.63 -9.30
N GLU A 82 18.20 0.42 -10.02
CA GLU A 82 16.99 1.24 -9.97
C GLU A 82 15.88 0.51 -9.20
N GLU A 83 15.16 1.24 -8.38
CA GLU A 83 13.94 0.85 -7.72
C GLU A 83 12.81 1.76 -8.19
N SER A 84 11.93 1.23 -9.04
CA SER A 84 10.91 2.02 -9.75
C SER A 84 9.64 2.26 -8.94
N SER A 85 9.22 1.28 -8.15
CA SER A 85 7.92 1.31 -7.48
C SER A 85 7.89 0.44 -6.24
N ALA A 86 6.95 0.73 -5.32
CA ALA A 86 6.81 -0.08 -4.11
C ALA A 86 5.41 0.01 -3.49
N SER A 87 5.09 -0.97 -2.65
CA SER A 87 3.87 -1.04 -1.83
C SER A 87 4.16 -1.69 -0.49
N ILE A 88 3.52 -1.22 0.57
CA ILE A 88 3.68 -1.75 1.93
C ILE A 88 2.42 -2.51 2.32
N SER A 89 2.60 -3.71 2.88
CA SER A 89 1.49 -4.51 3.41
C SER A 89 0.68 -3.73 4.47
N PRO A 90 -0.62 -4.01 4.61
CA PRO A 90 -1.49 -3.28 5.55
C PRO A 90 -1.00 -3.29 7.00
N ASP A 91 -0.33 -4.37 7.41
CA ASP A 91 0.28 -4.50 8.72
C ASP A 91 1.60 -3.70 8.89
N GLY A 92 2.07 -3.06 7.80
CA GLY A 92 3.31 -2.28 7.79
C GLY A 92 4.59 -3.10 7.89
N ARG A 93 4.53 -4.43 7.74
CA ARG A 93 5.67 -5.33 8.01
C ARG A 93 6.42 -5.80 6.77
N THR A 94 5.79 -5.76 5.61
CA THR A 94 6.37 -6.22 4.36
C THR A 94 6.31 -5.12 3.33
N LEU A 95 7.46 -4.82 2.72
CA LEU A 95 7.57 -3.96 1.54
C LEU A 95 7.70 -4.87 0.33
N TYR A 96 6.90 -4.64 -0.70
CA TYR A 96 7.03 -5.17 -2.04
C TYR A 96 7.54 -4.06 -2.93
N PHE A 97 8.54 -4.31 -3.76
CA PHE A 97 9.11 -3.28 -4.62
C PHE A 97 9.70 -3.90 -5.89
N ALA A 98 9.76 -3.12 -6.96
CA ALA A 98 10.37 -3.52 -8.22
C ALA A 98 11.80 -2.99 -8.31
N SER A 99 12.73 -3.84 -8.77
CA SER A 99 14.14 -3.49 -8.94
C SER A 99 14.78 -4.28 -10.07
N ASN A 100 15.71 -3.62 -10.79
CA ASN A 100 16.55 -4.26 -11.81
C ASN A 100 17.90 -4.78 -11.27
N ARG A 101 17.96 -5.05 -9.95
CA ARG A 101 19.16 -5.57 -9.29
C ARG A 101 19.54 -6.98 -9.77
N PRO A 102 20.85 -7.36 -9.74
CA PRO A 102 21.29 -8.69 -10.16
C PRO A 102 20.71 -9.78 -9.26
N GLY A 103 20.57 -10.97 -9.84
CA GLY A 103 19.97 -12.12 -9.19
C GLY A 103 18.44 -12.21 -9.38
N GLY A 104 17.88 -11.34 -10.21
CA GLY A 104 16.53 -11.44 -10.73
C GLY A 104 16.37 -12.45 -11.86
N ILE A 105 15.17 -12.53 -12.42
CA ILE A 105 14.79 -13.44 -13.51
C ILE A 105 14.70 -12.67 -14.82
N GLY A 106 14.19 -11.42 -14.76
CA GLY A 106 13.98 -10.55 -15.91
C GLY A 106 14.77 -9.25 -15.86
N GLY A 107 14.17 -8.18 -16.38
CA GLY A 107 14.67 -6.82 -16.29
C GLY A 107 14.36 -6.22 -14.92
N PHE A 108 13.16 -5.70 -14.75
CA PHE A 108 12.62 -5.41 -13.43
C PHE A 108 11.91 -6.64 -12.87
N ASP A 109 12.25 -6.99 -11.64
CA ASP A 109 11.59 -8.06 -10.88
C ASP A 109 10.97 -7.50 -9.61
N ILE A 110 9.93 -8.15 -9.11
CA ILE A 110 9.34 -7.82 -7.82
C ILE A 110 10.07 -8.56 -6.70
N TYR A 111 10.49 -7.80 -5.70
CA TYR A 111 11.13 -8.25 -4.48
C TYR A 111 10.26 -7.96 -3.26
N ARG A 112 10.54 -8.62 -2.16
CA ARG A 112 10.01 -8.29 -0.84
C ARG A 112 11.10 -8.10 0.18
N ALA A 113 10.87 -7.22 1.16
CA ALA A 113 11.70 -7.08 2.35
C ALA A 113 10.80 -6.98 3.58
N ARG A 114 11.28 -7.45 4.73
CA ARG A 114 10.59 -7.34 6.00
C ARG A 114 11.21 -6.27 6.88
N ILE A 115 10.36 -5.57 7.62
CA ILE A 115 10.84 -4.63 8.63
C ILE A 115 11.45 -5.41 9.80
N LEU A 116 12.63 -4.98 10.24
CA LEU A 116 13.35 -5.54 11.38
C LEU A 116 12.87 -4.91 12.69
N PRO A 117 13.16 -5.52 13.85
CA PRO A 117 12.87 -4.90 15.16
C PRO A 117 13.51 -3.54 15.35
N SER A 118 14.59 -3.23 14.64
CA SER A 118 15.23 -1.90 14.62
C SER A 118 14.40 -0.82 13.92
N GLY A 119 13.36 -1.20 13.17
CA GLY A 119 12.61 -0.31 12.30
C GLY A 119 13.18 -0.13 10.90
N GLU A 120 14.32 -0.75 10.60
CA GLU A 120 14.95 -0.76 9.29
C GLU A 120 14.38 -1.88 8.40
N TRP A 121 14.40 -1.70 7.09
CA TRP A 121 14.08 -2.77 6.16
C TRP A 121 15.24 -3.77 6.09
N GLY A 122 14.92 -5.05 6.21
CA GLY A 122 15.85 -6.16 6.06
C GLY A 122 16.23 -6.43 4.60
N GLU A 123 16.91 -7.54 4.38
CA GLU A 123 17.33 -7.98 3.05
C GLU A 123 16.14 -8.16 2.09
N ALA A 124 16.41 -7.90 0.81
CA ALA A 124 15.45 -8.09 -0.27
C ALA A 124 15.49 -9.53 -0.79
N TYR A 125 14.33 -10.12 -0.96
CA TYR A 125 14.15 -11.46 -1.53
C TYR A 125 13.29 -11.38 -2.79
N ASN A 126 13.79 -11.92 -3.90
CA ASN A 126 13.03 -12.04 -5.14
C ASN A 126 11.79 -12.91 -4.93
N LEU A 127 10.63 -12.53 -5.49
CA LEU A 127 9.40 -13.30 -5.33
C LEU A 127 9.39 -14.64 -6.09
N GLY A 128 10.39 -14.86 -6.95
CA GLY A 128 10.56 -16.11 -7.69
C GLY A 128 9.74 -16.20 -8.98
N PRO A 129 9.88 -17.33 -9.68
CA PRO A 129 9.36 -17.49 -11.06
C PRO A 129 7.83 -17.57 -11.15
N GLU A 130 7.12 -17.72 -10.04
CA GLU A 130 5.66 -17.65 -10.05
C GLU A 130 5.17 -16.23 -10.33
N VAL A 131 5.90 -15.21 -9.84
CA VAL A 131 5.55 -13.79 -10.04
C VAL A 131 6.40 -13.17 -11.13
N ASN A 132 7.72 -13.40 -11.09
CA ASN A 132 8.68 -12.77 -11.98
C ASN A 132 8.94 -13.65 -13.22
N THR A 133 9.08 -12.99 -14.37
CA THR A 133 9.32 -13.63 -15.69
C THR A 133 10.63 -13.11 -16.30
N PRO A 134 11.10 -13.65 -17.45
CA PRO A 134 12.21 -13.05 -18.18
C PRO A 134 11.97 -11.63 -18.72
N PHE A 135 10.81 -11.05 -18.50
CA PHE A 135 10.43 -9.69 -18.89
C PHE A 135 10.45 -8.76 -17.68
N ASP A 136 9.76 -7.63 -17.75
CA ASP A 136 9.65 -6.69 -16.65
C ASP A 136 8.37 -6.93 -15.85
N GLU A 137 8.50 -6.99 -14.53
CA GLU A 137 7.42 -6.91 -13.55
C GLU A 137 7.60 -5.67 -12.69
N ASP A 138 6.56 -4.83 -12.61
CA ASP A 138 6.61 -3.53 -11.95
C ASP A 138 5.28 -3.21 -11.24
N PHE A 139 5.26 -2.07 -10.53
CA PHE A 139 4.09 -1.53 -9.84
C PHE A 139 3.38 -2.52 -8.91
N PRO A 140 4.11 -3.19 -7.98
CA PRO A 140 3.46 -4.06 -7.02
C PRO A 140 2.52 -3.26 -6.12
N ASN A 141 1.29 -3.76 -5.94
CA ASN A 141 0.30 -3.20 -5.03
C ASN A 141 -0.37 -4.32 -4.24
N ILE A 142 -0.04 -4.43 -2.97
CA ILE A 142 -0.68 -5.40 -2.09
C ILE A 142 -2.08 -4.91 -1.69
N SER A 143 -3.08 -5.79 -1.78
CA SER A 143 -4.44 -5.48 -1.38
C SER A 143 -4.54 -5.10 0.10
N ASN A 144 -5.60 -4.36 0.44
CA ASN A 144 -5.79 -3.86 1.81
C ASN A 144 -6.13 -4.97 2.83
N ASP A 145 -6.45 -6.17 2.37
CA ASP A 145 -6.57 -7.38 3.22
C ASP A 145 -5.23 -8.11 3.37
N GLY A 146 -4.20 -7.73 2.60
CA GLY A 146 -2.88 -8.33 2.65
C GLY A 146 -2.73 -9.67 1.92
N TYR A 147 -3.77 -10.14 1.20
CA TYR A 147 -3.76 -11.49 0.60
C TYR A 147 -3.58 -11.51 -0.92
N THR A 148 -3.76 -10.39 -1.60
CA THR A 148 -3.64 -10.33 -3.06
C THR A 148 -2.60 -9.30 -3.47
N LEU A 149 -1.59 -9.73 -4.22
CA LEU A 149 -0.64 -8.84 -4.88
C LEU A 149 -1.15 -8.54 -6.30
N TYR A 150 -1.41 -7.28 -6.59
CA TYR A 150 -1.56 -6.76 -7.95
C TYR A 150 -0.21 -6.27 -8.44
N PHE A 151 0.08 -6.46 -9.70
CA PHE A 151 1.31 -5.97 -10.32
C PHE A 151 1.14 -5.83 -11.83
N SER A 152 2.02 -5.09 -12.46
CA SER A 152 2.06 -4.97 -13.93
C SER A 152 3.20 -5.82 -14.47
N SER A 153 2.94 -6.57 -15.54
CA SER A 153 3.93 -7.43 -16.18
C SER A 153 3.86 -7.35 -17.70
N LYS A 154 5.01 -7.41 -18.35
CA LYS A 154 5.17 -7.62 -19.78
C LYS A 154 5.25 -9.11 -20.16
N GLY A 155 5.33 -9.95 -19.15
CA GLY A 155 5.42 -11.40 -19.28
C GLY A 155 4.08 -12.10 -19.07
N HIS A 156 4.12 -13.34 -18.60
CA HIS A 156 2.96 -14.21 -18.44
C HIS A 156 2.13 -14.31 -19.73
N ASN A 157 0.82 -14.12 -19.64
CA ASN A 157 -0.10 -14.05 -20.78
C ASN A 157 -0.57 -12.61 -21.01
N SER A 158 0.36 -11.67 -21.08
CA SER A 158 0.09 -10.27 -21.42
C SER A 158 -0.56 -10.15 -22.80
N MET A 159 -1.47 -9.19 -22.94
CA MET A 159 -2.17 -8.88 -24.21
C MET A 159 -1.43 -7.84 -25.05
N GLY A 160 -0.50 -7.10 -24.45
CA GLY A 160 0.18 -6.00 -25.11
C GLY A 160 1.50 -5.64 -24.46
N GLY A 161 1.62 -4.40 -23.99
CA GLY A 161 2.74 -3.94 -23.19
C GLY A 161 2.68 -4.47 -21.75
N TYR A 162 2.66 -3.57 -20.78
CA TYR A 162 2.33 -3.94 -19.41
C TYR A 162 0.85 -4.24 -19.28
N ASP A 163 0.52 -5.39 -18.72
CA ASP A 163 -0.82 -5.77 -18.28
C ASP A 163 -0.84 -5.92 -16.77
N ILE A 164 -2.00 -5.69 -16.17
CA ILE A 164 -2.20 -5.89 -14.73
C ILE A 164 -2.57 -7.34 -14.45
N PHE A 165 -1.83 -7.92 -13.52
CA PHE A 165 -2.03 -9.27 -12.99
C PHE A 165 -2.37 -9.21 -11.51
N LYS A 166 -2.96 -10.29 -11.02
CA LYS A 166 -3.13 -10.53 -9.60
C LYS A 166 -2.66 -11.93 -9.23
N SER A 167 -2.01 -12.04 -8.08
CA SER A 167 -1.63 -13.31 -7.47
C SER A 167 -1.99 -13.33 -6.00
N GLU A 168 -2.49 -14.45 -5.51
CA GLU A 168 -2.89 -14.63 -4.12
C GLU A 168 -1.73 -15.22 -3.31
N ILE A 169 -1.53 -14.71 -2.08
CA ILE A 169 -0.59 -15.32 -1.14
C ILE A 169 -1.18 -16.64 -0.68
N LEU A 170 -0.39 -17.71 -0.83
CA LEU A 170 -0.83 -19.06 -0.44
C LEU A 170 -0.88 -19.18 1.09
N PRO A 171 -1.93 -19.83 1.63
CA PRO A 171 -2.06 -20.05 3.07
C PRO A 171 -0.81 -20.71 3.67
N ASP A 172 -0.46 -20.30 4.88
CA ASP A 172 0.66 -20.83 5.67
C ASP A 172 2.05 -20.70 5.02
N THR A 173 2.15 -19.95 3.94
CA THR A 173 3.41 -19.66 3.24
C THR A 173 3.54 -18.17 2.94
N LEU A 174 4.73 -17.79 2.45
CA LEU A 174 4.94 -16.45 1.88
C LEU A 174 5.05 -16.52 0.36
N ASN A 175 4.65 -17.64 -0.24
CA ASN A 175 4.67 -17.86 -1.68
C ASN A 175 3.38 -17.36 -2.32
N PHE A 176 3.44 -17.14 -3.60
CA PHE A 176 2.35 -16.66 -4.42
C PHE A 176 1.79 -17.80 -5.28
N GLY A 177 0.49 -17.79 -5.50
CA GLY A 177 -0.15 -18.64 -6.49
C GLY A 177 0.11 -18.13 -7.91
N ALA A 178 -0.26 -18.94 -8.91
CA ALA A 178 -0.10 -18.57 -10.31
C ALA A 178 -0.84 -17.26 -10.63
N PRO A 179 -0.17 -16.26 -11.21
CA PRO A 179 -0.77 -14.98 -11.55
C PRO A 179 -1.91 -15.13 -12.56
N LYS A 180 -2.92 -14.31 -12.38
CA LYS A 180 -4.07 -14.23 -13.28
C LYS A 180 -4.12 -12.85 -13.92
N ASN A 181 -4.11 -12.79 -15.25
CA ASN A 181 -4.41 -11.58 -16.00
C ASN A 181 -5.82 -11.11 -15.64
N ILE A 182 -6.02 -9.85 -15.23
CA ILE A 182 -7.35 -9.36 -14.83
C ILE A 182 -8.27 -9.06 -16.00
N GLY A 183 -7.74 -9.11 -17.21
CA GLY A 183 -8.49 -9.15 -18.46
C GLY A 183 -9.07 -7.83 -18.95
N TYR A 184 -9.64 -7.88 -20.12
CA TYR A 184 -10.35 -6.75 -20.72
C TYR A 184 -11.63 -6.42 -19.92
N PRO A 185 -12.01 -5.15 -19.75
CA PRO A 185 -11.45 -3.93 -20.38
C PRO A 185 -10.34 -3.24 -19.58
N ILE A 186 -9.86 -3.84 -18.50
CA ILE A 186 -8.78 -3.26 -17.70
C ILE A 186 -7.47 -3.37 -18.49
N ASN A 187 -7.13 -4.58 -18.88
CA ASN A 187 -5.99 -4.84 -19.75
C ASN A 187 -6.35 -4.71 -21.23
N THR A 188 -5.46 -4.11 -22.01
CA THR A 188 -5.61 -3.82 -23.44
C THR A 188 -4.30 -4.11 -24.18
N PRO A 189 -4.25 -3.99 -25.53
CA PRO A 189 -2.98 -4.10 -26.26
C PRO A 189 -1.95 -2.98 -26.01
N PHE A 190 -2.26 -2.02 -25.15
CA PHE A 190 -1.36 -0.94 -24.72
C PHE A 190 -0.81 -1.19 -23.33
N ASP A 191 -0.06 -0.23 -22.80
CA ASP A 191 0.40 -0.27 -21.41
C ASP A 191 -0.74 0.01 -20.43
N ASP A 192 -0.94 -0.90 -19.50
CA ASP A 192 -1.88 -0.82 -18.39
C ASP A 192 -1.10 -1.02 -17.08
N LYS A 193 -0.96 0.07 -16.29
CA LYS A 193 0.02 0.11 -15.19
C LYS A 193 -0.57 0.58 -13.87
N ASN A 194 0.12 0.24 -12.79
CA ASN A 194 -0.01 0.83 -11.46
C ASN A 194 -1.45 0.82 -10.93
N LEU A 195 -2.07 -0.37 -10.85
CA LEU A 195 -3.38 -0.51 -10.23
C LEU A 195 -3.28 -0.38 -8.70
N CYS A 196 -3.76 0.73 -8.17
CA CYS A 196 -3.90 0.95 -6.74
C CYS A 196 -5.36 0.73 -6.30
N MET A 197 -5.58 -0.21 -5.38
CA MET A 197 -6.92 -0.54 -4.89
C MET A 197 -7.37 0.40 -3.78
N SER A 198 -8.63 0.84 -3.84
CA SER A 198 -9.23 1.55 -2.71
C SER A 198 -9.38 0.63 -1.49
N ALA A 199 -9.42 1.22 -0.28
CA ALA A 199 -9.53 0.49 0.98
C ALA A 199 -10.67 -0.55 1.01
N LYS A 200 -11.76 -0.30 0.30
CA LYS A 200 -12.92 -1.21 0.21
C LYS A 200 -12.85 -2.21 -0.94
N GLY A 201 -11.76 -2.25 -1.71
CA GLY A 201 -11.60 -3.14 -2.86
C GLY A 201 -12.57 -2.90 -4.04
N ARG A 202 -13.54 -1.98 -3.89
CA ARG A 202 -14.56 -1.73 -4.91
C ARG A 202 -14.07 -0.88 -6.07
N TYR A 203 -13.11 -0.02 -5.80
CA TYR A 203 -12.52 0.88 -6.79
C TYR A 203 -11.03 0.60 -6.89
N GLY A 204 -10.50 0.72 -8.09
CA GLY A 204 -9.08 0.81 -8.35
C GLY A 204 -8.80 2.07 -9.16
N TYR A 205 -7.60 2.58 -9.07
CA TYR A 205 -7.07 3.64 -9.91
C TYR A 205 -5.83 3.11 -10.60
N MET A 206 -5.72 3.35 -11.89
CA MET A 206 -4.61 2.86 -12.71
C MET A 206 -4.21 3.89 -13.75
N SER A 207 -2.98 3.79 -14.23
CA SER A 207 -2.50 4.55 -15.38
C SER A 207 -2.65 3.70 -16.64
N ALA A 208 -3.25 4.26 -17.68
CA ALA A 208 -3.45 3.54 -18.91
C ALA A 208 -3.49 4.46 -20.14
N LEU A 209 -3.02 3.95 -21.27
CA LEU A 209 -3.22 4.57 -22.55
C LEU A 209 -4.55 4.11 -23.13
N ARG A 210 -5.44 5.08 -23.43
CA ARG A 210 -6.74 4.80 -24.06
C ARG A 210 -6.91 5.72 -25.28
N LYS A 211 -7.69 5.22 -26.25
CA LYS A 211 -7.93 5.92 -27.50
C LYS A 211 -8.63 7.27 -27.33
N ASP A 212 -9.41 7.42 -26.28
CA ASP A 212 -10.16 8.62 -25.87
C ASP A 212 -9.48 9.42 -24.77
N GLY A 213 -8.23 9.10 -24.45
CA GLY A 213 -7.41 9.80 -23.47
C GLY A 213 -6.96 11.20 -23.93
N GLN A 214 -6.42 11.98 -22.99
CA GLN A 214 -5.99 13.35 -23.22
C GLN A 214 -4.46 13.46 -23.43
N GLY A 215 -3.71 12.42 -23.15
CA GLY A 215 -2.25 12.39 -23.24
C GLY A 215 -1.73 10.98 -23.53
N ASP A 216 -0.52 10.70 -23.05
CA ASP A 216 0.07 9.36 -23.18
C ASP A 216 -0.60 8.41 -22.17
N LEU A 217 -0.45 8.65 -20.88
CA LEU A 217 -1.10 7.87 -19.83
C LEU A 217 -2.05 8.76 -19.03
N ASP A 218 -3.29 8.34 -18.94
CA ASP A 218 -4.31 8.98 -18.10
C ASP A 218 -4.64 8.12 -16.88
N ILE A 219 -5.19 8.74 -15.83
CA ILE A 219 -5.65 8.06 -14.63
C ILE A 219 -7.09 7.61 -14.82
N TYR A 220 -7.31 6.30 -14.79
CA TYR A 220 -8.63 5.70 -14.88
C TYR A 220 -9.10 5.14 -13.55
N ARG A 221 -10.36 5.37 -13.22
CA ARG A 221 -11.02 4.71 -12.10
C ARG A 221 -11.72 3.44 -12.57
N VAL A 222 -11.27 2.32 -12.07
CA VAL A 222 -11.88 1.00 -12.30
C VAL A 222 -12.93 0.72 -11.24
N ILE A 223 -14.10 0.20 -11.64
CA ILE A 223 -15.15 -0.23 -10.73
C ILE A 223 -15.30 -1.74 -10.81
N PHE A 224 -14.93 -2.43 -9.74
CA PHE A 224 -15.11 -3.88 -9.63
C PHE A 224 -16.54 -4.17 -9.19
N LYS A 225 -17.38 -4.64 -10.12
CA LYS A 225 -18.81 -4.87 -9.88
C LYS A 225 -19.11 -6.12 -9.05
N ASN A 226 -18.23 -7.11 -9.09
CA ASN A 226 -18.41 -8.42 -8.47
C ASN A 226 -17.48 -8.63 -7.26
N VAL A 227 -16.89 -7.60 -6.73
CA VAL A 227 -16.18 -7.68 -5.45
C VAL A 227 -17.24 -7.65 -4.38
N ASP A 228 -17.41 -8.74 -3.68
CA ASP A 228 -18.08 -8.75 -2.40
C ASP A 228 -17.34 -7.77 -1.51
N ALA A 229 -17.90 -6.61 -1.30
CA ALA A 229 -17.31 -5.54 -0.49
C ALA A 229 -17.45 -5.93 0.99
N GLU A 230 -16.68 -6.93 1.42
CA GLU A 230 -16.76 -7.49 2.77
C GLU A 230 -15.70 -6.90 3.71
N LEU A 231 -14.86 -5.98 3.24
CA LEU A 231 -13.85 -5.36 4.09
C LEU A 231 -14.42 -4.15 4.83
N THR A 232 -14.43 -4.22 6.14
CA THR A 232 -14.77 -3.10 7.01
C THR A 232 -13.52 -2.29 7.36
N VAL A 233 -13.57 -1.01 7.12
CA VAL A 233 -12.55 -0.06 7.58
C VAL A 233 -12.86 0.33 9.02
N VAL A 234 -11.98 -0.05 9.94
CA VAL A 234 -12.03 0.40 11.34
C VAL A 234 -11.03 1.52 11.48
N LYS A 235 -11.49 2.71 11.80
CA LYS A 235 -10.64 3.86 12.07
C LYS A 235 -10.93 4.43 13.44
N GLY A 236 -9.94 5.06 14.03
CA GLY A 236 -10.10 5.69 15.33
C GLY A 236 -8.92 6.54 15.71
N MET A 237 -8.96 7.00 16.94
CA MET A 237 -7.92 7.79 17.57
C MET A 237 -7.51 7.13 18.88
N LEU A 238 -6.21 6.96 19.06
CA LEU A 238 -5.62 6.50 20.31
C LEU A 238 -5.13 7.71 21.11
N LYS A 239 -5.59 7.83 22.35
CA LYS A 239 -5.23 8.91 23.26
C LYS A 239 -4.72 8.38 24.60
N VAL A 240 -4.05 9.21 25.35
CA VAL A 240 -3.60 8.92 26.72
C VAL A 240 -4.53 9.58 27.72
N ASN A 241 -5.10 8.80 28.64
CA ASN A 241 -5.77 9.24 29.87
C ASN A 241 -6.56 10.55 29.75
N LYS A 242 -7.52 10.59 28.82
CA LYS A 242 -8.41 11.76 28.56
C LYS A 242 -7.67 13.06 28.15
N THR A 243 -6.40 13.00 27.84
CA THR A 243 -5.65 14.10 27.24
C THR A 243 -5.59 13.94 25.72
N ASP A 244 -5.17 14.98 25.03
CA ASP A 244 -4.93 14.88 23.57
C ASP A 244 -3.52 14.34 23.23
N ASN A 245 -2.78 13.89 24.25
CA ASN A 245 -1.48 13.28 24.05
C ASN A 245 -1.60 11.93 23.35
N VAL A 246 -0.69 11.68 22.43
CA VAL A 246 -0.58 10.42 21.69
C VAL A 246 0.55 9.59 22.30
N PRO A 247 0.32 8.30 22.61
CA PRO A 247 1.39 7.45 23.13
C PRO A 247 2.42 7.19 22.03
N ALA A 248 3.70 7.35 22.34
CA ALA A 248 4.79 7.11 21.41
C ALA A 248 4.89 5.62 21.06
N ASN A 249 5.12 5.32 19.79
CA ASN A 249 5.35 3.96 19.28
C ASN A 249 4.26 2.94 19.65
N ALA A 250 3.00 3.38 19.72
CA ALA A 250 1.89 2.49 19.97
C ALA A 250 1.66 1.55 18.78
N ILE A 251 1.45 0.28 19.09
CA ILE A 251 1.14 -0.77 18.11
C ILE A 251 -0.21 -1.37 18.47
N ILE A 252 -1.05 -1.58 17.46
CA ILE A 252 -2.30 -2.31 17.58
C ILE A 252 -2.08 -3.67 16.94
N GLU A 253 -2.19 -4.74 17.72
CA GLU A 253 -2.20 -6.10 17.23
C GLU A 253 -3.65 -6.58 17.14
N VAL A 254 -3.99 -7.20 16.02
CA VAL A 254 -5.32 -7.78 15.79
C VAL A 254 -5.17 -9.29 15.73
N PHE A 255 -6.02 -9.98 16.45
CA PHE A 255 -6.03 -11.44 16.53
C PHE A 255 -7.40 -11.98 16.15
N GLU A 256 -7.43 -13.13 15.51
CA GLU A 256 -8.68 -13.86 15.28
C GLU A 256 -9.16 -14.49 16.58
N SER A 257 -10.38 -14.20 17.01
CA SER A 257 -10.91 -14.70 18.30
C SER A 257 -11.04 -16.24 18.37
N LYS A 258 -11.14 -16.93 17.24
CA LYS A 258 -11.28 -18.40 17.21
C LYS A 258 -9.94 -19.14 17.31
N SER A 259 -8.94 -18.67 16.59
CA SER A 259 -7.65 -19.35 16.44
C SER A 259 -6.58 -18.76 17.34
N ASN A 260 -6.80 -17.57 17.87
CA ASN A 260 -5.82 -16.75 18.58
C ASN A 260 -4.58 -16.42 17.72
N ASN A 261 -4.69 -16.59 16.40
CA ASN A 261 -3.62 -16.23 15.47
C ASN A 261 -3.59 -14.73 15.26
N THR A 262 -2.40 -14.17 15.15
CA THR A 262 -2.22 -12.77 14.76
C THR A 262 -2.73 -12.56 13.35
N PHE A 263 -3.79 -11.76 13.20
CA PHE A 263 -4.28 -11.32 11.89
C PHE A 263 -3.37 -10.26 11.29
N GLY A 264 -2.95 -9.29 12.09
CA GLY A 264 -2.04 -8.24 11.65
C GLY A 264 -1.60 -7.31 12.78
N GLN A 265 -0.59 -6.49 12.46
CA GLN A 265 -0.13 -5.40 13.34
C GLN A 265 -0.26 -4.08 12.59
N TYR A 266 -0.79 -3.08 13.28
CA TYR A 266 -1.09 -1.77 12.71
C TYR A 266 -0.42 -0.68 13.52
N LYS A 267 0.16 0.29 12.84
CA LYS A 267 0.83 1.44 13.48
C LYS A 267 -0.19 2.54 13.75
N VAL A 268 -0.03 3.17 14.88
CA VAL A 268 -0.73 4.41 15.22
C VAL A 268 0.13 5.57 14.75
N ASN A 269 -0.47 6.57 14.14
CA ASN A 269 0.23 7.79 13.77
C ASN A 269 0.69 8.53 15.06
N ASN A 270 1.99 8.62 15.28
CA ASN A 270 2.59 9.13 16.50
C ASN A 270 2.30 10.62 16.78
N GLN A 271 1.85 11.37 15.78
CA GLN A 271 1.54 12.79 15.93
C GLN A 271 0.05 13.02 16.15
N THR A 272 -0.80 12.28 15.47
CA THR A 272 -2.26 12.51 15.50
C THR A 272 -3.03 11.48 16.32
N GLY A 273 -2.39 10.36 16.67
CA GLY A 273 -3.05 9.23 17.32
C GLY A 273 -4.01 8.46 16.40
N LYS A 274 -4.17 8.86 15.15
CA LYS A 274 -5.09 8.21 14.20
C LYS A 274 -4.56 6.84 13.79
N TYR A 275 -5.47 5.90 13.61
CA TYR A 275 -5.18 4.58 13.08
C TYR A 275 -6.27 4.10 12.12
N VAL A 276 -5.91 3.19 11.23
CA VAL A 276 -6.82 2.51 10.30
C VAL A 276 -6.49 1.03 10.28
N ILE A 277 -7.51 0.20 10.43
CA ILE A 277 -7.45 -1.25 10.36
C ILE A 277 -8.49 -1.70 9.34
N ILE A 278 -8.17 -2.67 8.52
CA ILE A 278 -9.08 -3.19 7.49
C ILE A 278 -9.27 -4.68 7.76
N LEU A 279 -10.51 -5.09 8.01
CA LEU A 279 -10.86 -6.45 8.41
C LEU A 279 -11.96 -7.04 7.53
N PRO A 280 -11.82 -8.29 7.09
CA PRO A 280 -12.93 -9.07 6.54
C PRO A 280 -13.96 -9.45 7.64
N PRO A 281 -15.14 -9.96 7.27
CA PRO A 281 -16.10 -10.48 8.22
C PRO A 281 -15.48 -11.53 9.14
N GLY A 282 -15.70 -11.35 10.44
CA GLY A 282 -15.12 -12.23 11.45
C GLY A 282 -15.23 -11.68 12.85
N LYS A 283 -14.74 -12.46 13.82
CA LYS A 283 -14.59 -12.04 15.21
C LYS A 283 -13.11 -11.92 15.54
N TYR A 284 -12.74 -10.76 16.01
CA TYR A 284 -11.36 -10.38 16.33
C TYR A 284 -11.32 -9.78 17.73
N TYR A 285 -10.12 -9.73 18.29
CA TYR A 285 -9.81 -8.79 19.35
C TYR A 285 -8.56 -7.99 18.98
N MET A 286 -8.57 -6.75 19.40
CA MET A 286 -7.46 -5.81 19.19
C MET A 286 -6.75 -5.61 20.51
N GLU A 287 -5.43 -5.69 20.53
CA GLU A 287 -4.62 -5.37 21.67
C GLU A 287 -3.70 -4.20 21.34
N VAL A 288 -3.77 -3.15 22.15
CA VAL A 288 -2.93 -1.95 22.00
C VAL A 288 -1.85 -1.95 23.05
N ARG A 289 -0.61 -1.83 22.62
CA ARG A 289 0.57 -1.76 23.50
C ARG A 289 1.39 -0.52 23.20
N SER A 290 1.86 0.13 24.27
CA SER A 290 2.82 1.22 24.21
C SER A 290 3.62 1.23 25.49
N GLN A 291 4.89 1.60 25.42
CA GLN A 291 5.78 1.64 26.60
C GLN A 291 5.29 2.62 27.67
N GLY A 292 5.20 2.18 28.92
CA GLY A 292 4.72 2.97 30.06
C GLY A 292 3.21 3.04 30.20
N PHE A 293 2.47 2.19 29.46
CA PHE A 293 1.02 2.12 29.50
C PHE A 293 0.55 0.69 29.67
N LYS A 294 -0.57 0.52 30.39
CA LYS A 294 -1.26 -0.76 30.50
C LYS A 294 -1.79 -1.16 29.13
N ALA A 295 -1.57 -2.44 28.77
CA ALA A 295 -2.17 -2.99 27.54
C ALA A 295 -3.70 -2.84 27.59
N HIS A 296 -4.28 -2.40 26.47
CA HIS A 296 -5.72 -2.26 26.31
C HIS A 296 -6.20 -3.27 25.29
N SER A 297 -7.22 -4.04 25.64
CA SER A 297 -7.79 -5.07 24.74
C SER A 297 -9.27 -4.79 24.49
N GLU A 298 -9.71 -4.96 23.24
CA GLU A 298 -11.08 -4.70 22.84
C GLU A 298 -11.54 -5.69 21.76
N ASP A 299 -12.73 -6.29 21.97
CA ASP A 299 -13.34 -7.16 20.98
C ASP A 299 -13.94 -6.35 19.83
N ILE A 300 -13.84 -6.91 18.63
CA ILE A 300 -14.45 -6.37 17.43
C ILE A 300 -15.10 -7.49 16.60
N THR A 301 -16.33 -7.28 16.18
CA THR A 301 -17.04 -8.18 15.28
C THR A 301 -17.34 -7.46 13.98
N ILE A 302 -16.84 -8.00 12.89
CA ILE A 302 -17.15 -7.54 11.54
C ILE A 302 -18.25 -8.43 10.98
N LEU A 303 -19.38 -7.82 10.65
CA LEU A 303 -20.56 -8.50 10.16
C LEU A 303 -20.44 -8.82 8.65
N ASP A 304 -21.06 -9.91 8.23
CA ASP A 304 -21.10 -10.36 6.83
C ASP A 304 -22.19 -9.65 6.00
N LYS A 305 -22.41 -10.12 4.77
CA LYS A 305 -23.27 -9.54 3.73
C LYS A 305 -24.64 -9.01 4.19
N GLY A 306 -25.25 -9.61 5.17
CA GLY A 306 -26.59 -9.23 5.63
C GLY A 306 -26.62 -7.98 6.53
N SER A 307 -25.52 -7.68 7.17
CA SER A 307 -25.41 -6.60 8.17
C SER A 307 -24.09 -5.83 8.07
N TYR A 308 -23.51 -5.83 6.88
CA TYR A 308 -22.21 -5.23 6.60
C TYR A 308 -22.15 -3.73 6.92
N VAL A 309 -21.14 -3.33 7.68
CA VAL A 309 -20.84 -1.95 8.03
C VAL A 309 -19.51 -1.55 7.37
N PRO A 310 -19.53 -0.67 6.35
CA PRO A 310 -18.33 -0.34 5.59
C PRO A 310 -17.30 0.47 6.36
N LEU A 311 -17.70 1.12 7.43
CA LEU A 311 -16.87 1.98 8.26
C LEU A 311 -17.29 1.87 9.72
N MET A 312 -16.35 1.56 10.59
CA MET A 312 -16.51 1.58 12.04
C MET A 312 -15.57 2.62 12.65
N GLU A 313 -16.07 3.39 13.60
CA GLU A 313 -15.24 4.33 14.36
C GLU A 313 -15.05 3.77 15.77
N LYS A 314 -13.78 3.60 16.16
CA LYS A 314 -13.40 3.16 17.50
C LYS A 314 -12.27 4.04 18.03
N ASN A 315 -12.54 4.80 19.08
CA ASN A 315 -11.53 5.57 19.77
C ASN A 315 -11.09 4.81 21.03
N MET A 316 -9.80 4.70 21.25
CA MET A 316 -9.22 3.98 22.37
C MET A 316 -8.43 4.91 23.29
N THR A 317 -8.34 4.55 24.57
CA THR A 317 -7.60 5.33 25.56
C THR A 317 -6.67 4.40 26.34
N LEU A 318 -5.37 4.70 26.35
CA LEU A 318 -4.40 4.02 27.20
C LEU A 318 -4.29 4.70 28.57
N LEU A 319 -4.18 3.88 29.60
CA LEU A 319 -3.94 4.31 30.96
C LEU A 319 -2.47 4.07 31.31
N PRO A 320 -1.80 5.00 32.00
CA PRO A 320 -0.45 4.79 32.54
C PRO A 320 -0.38 3.55 33.46
N GLU A 321 0.80 2.93 33.52
CA GLU A 321 1.08 1.82 34.43
C GLU A 321 0.97 2.23 35.92
#